data_02536b031c15efc9acb872d39dbdbce7
#
_entry.id   02536b031c15efc9acb872d39dbdbce7
#
_cell.length_a   1.000
_cell.length_b   1.000
_cell.length_c   1.000
_cell.angle_alpha   90.00
_cell.angle_beta   90.00
_cell.angle_gamma   90.00
#
_symmetry.space_group_name_H-M   'P 1'
#
loop_
_entity.id
_entity.type
_entity.pdbx_description
1 polymer ?
#
loop_
_entity_poly.entity_id
_entity_poly.type
_entity_poly.pdbx_seq_one_letter_code
_entity_poly.pdbx_strand_id
1 'polypeptide(L)'
;VAYIFHQDQLPRLEGATGGRVRTFFVNRELTKIDDMLAGVMTYTKGTASPLHYHEVCEHFYFIMEGNAQVETPEGIQPVGPGMMIFIPAEQKHRLRALTPLFYFEFQAPNRFKTHILEGTDDDLRWIRREGGSDWLQT
;
A
#
# COMPACT_ATOMS: atom_id res chain seq x y z
N VAL A 1 15.70 -0.09 22.24
CA VAL A 1 14.37 0.40 22.62
C VAL A 1 13.36 -0.08 21.58
N ALA A 2 12.27 -0.67 22.04
CA ALA A 2 11.17 -1.05 21.16
C ALA A 2 10.29 0.17 20.87
N TYR A 3 9.75 0.22 19.66
CA TYR A 3 8.73 1.20 19.27
C TYR A 3 7.37 0.51 19.32
N ILE A 4 6.40 1.13 19.97
CA ILE A 4 5.05 0.59 20.10
C ILE A 4 4.07 1.69 19.69
N PHE A 5 3.30 1.42 18.64
CA PHE A 5 2.30 2.35 18.12
C PHE A 5 0.95 1.67 18.02
N HIS A 6 -0.09 2.41 18.33
CA HIS A 6 -1.43 2.05 17.93
C HIS A 6 -1.75 2.75 16.60
N GLN A 7 -2.44 2.07 15.69
CA GLN A 7 -2.76 2.61 14.37
C GLN A 7 -3.42 4.00 14.43
N ASP A 8 -4.31 4.21 15.39
CA ASP A 8 -5.06 5.46 15.50
C ASP A 8 -4.21 6.65 15.93
N GLN A 9 -2.99 6.41 16.40
CA GLN A 9 -2.05 7.46 16.81
C GLN A 9 -1.15 7.91 15.67
N LEU A 10 -1.17 7.21 14.55
CA LEU A 10 -0.26 7.45 13.44
C LEU A 10 -0.92 8.29 12.36
N PRO A 11 -0.13 9.12 11.64
CA PRO A 11 -0.63 9.85 10.49
C PRO A 11 -1.19 8.89 9.44
N ARG A 12 -2.21 9.34 8.74
CA ARG A 12 -2.79 8.65 7.61
C ARG A 12 -2.48 9.37 6.33
N LEU A 13 -2.24 8.60 5.30
CA LEU A 13 -1.97 9.11 3.98
C LEU A 13 -3.12 8.71 3.07
N GLU A 14 -3.81 9.72 2.54
CA GLU A 14 -4.88 9.51 1.58
C GLU A 14 -4.32 9.65 0.17
N GLY A 15 -4.58 8.68 -0.68
CA GLY A 15 -4.19 8.78 -2.09
C GLY A 15 -4.85 10.00 -2.74
N ALA A 16 -4.06 10.81 -3.44
CA ALA A 16 -4.56 12.05 -4.05
C ALA A 16 -5.68 11.82 -5.06
N THR A 17 -5.72 10.65 -5.68
CA THR A 17 -6.77 10.27 -6.64
C THR A 17 -7.99 9.63 -5.96
N GLY A 18 -7.96 9.48 -4.63
CA GLY A 18 -9.07 8.93 -3.85
C GLY A 18 -9.06 7.41 -3.76
N GLY A 19 -9.84 6.89 -2.80
CA GLY A 19 -10.11 5.46 -2.66
C GLY A 19 -9.06 4.64 -1.92
N ARG A 20 -7.88 5.18 -1.67
CA ARG A 20 -6.81 4.45 -0.97
C ARG A 20 -6.36 5.23 0.26
N VAL A 21 -6.20 4.54 1.38
CA VAL A 21 -5.66 5.10 2.62
C VAL A 21 -4.56 4.20 3.14
N ARG A 22 -3.47 4.81 3.58
CA ARG A 22 -2.27 4.12 4.04
C ARG A 22 -1.86 4.64 5.41
N THR A 23 -1.44 3.74 6.28
CA THR A 23 -0.83 4.08 7.57
C THR A 23 0.48 3.31 7.71
N PHE A 24 1.58 4.03 7.89
CA PHE A 24 2.88 3.40 8.12
C PHE A 24 3.08 3.09 9.60
N PHE A 25 3.67 1.93 9.88
CA PHE A 25 4.15 1.54 11.21
C PHE A 25 5.67 1.58 11.29
N VAL A 26 6.35 1.25 10.19
CA VAL A 26 7.80 1.27 10.10
C VAL A 26 8.19 2.12 8.89
N ASN A 27 8.91 3.18 9.14
CA ASN A 27 9.50 4.00 8.08
C ASN A 27 10.60 4.89 8.68
N ARG A 28 11.26 5.66 7.82
CA ARG A 28 12.35 6.55 8.23
C ARG A 28 11.92 7.57 9.28
N GLU A 29 10.72 8.09 9.18
CA GLU A 29 10.20 9.08 10.14
C GLU A 29 9.91 8.47 11.51
N LEU A 30 9.21 7.33 11.54
CA LEU A 30 8.70 6.75 12.78
C LEU A 30 9.75 5.92 13.53
N THR A 31 10.51 5.11 12.82
CA THR A 31 11.42 4.13 13.42
C THR A 31 12.88 4.37 13.07
N LYS A 32 13.19 5.41 12.29
CA LYS A 32 14.54 5.88 11.99
C LYS A 32 15.40 4.89 11.22
N ILE A 33 14.79 4.01 10.45
CA ILE A 33 15.53 3.03 9.63
C ILE A 33 15.12 3.13 8.16
N ASP A 34 16.04 2.73 7.29
CA ASP A 34 15.87 2.74 5.83
C ASP A 34 15.80 1.34 5.22
N ASP A 35 15.94 0.30 6.05
CA ASP A 35 16.03 -1.06 5.54
C ASP A 35 14.68 -1.64 5.15
N MET A 36 13.61 -1.08 5.68
CA MET A 36 12.26 -1.57 5.43
C MET A 36 11.21 -0.48 5.60
N LEU A 37 10.05 -0.75 5.04
CA LEU A 37 8.83 0.02 5.23
C LEU A 37 7.71 -0.97 5.46
N ALA A 38 6.87 -0.72 6.44
CA ALA A 38 5.72 -1.58 6.73
C ALA A 38 4.52 -0.74 7.15
N GLY A 39 3.33 -1.20 6.79
CA GLY A 39 2.10 -0.53 7.15
C GLY A 39 0.87 -1.28 6.68
N VAL A 40 -0.25 -0.61 6.77
CA VAL A 40 -1.54 -1.16 6.31
C VAL A 40 -2.15 -0.23 5.27
N MET A 41 -2.95 -0.81 4.39
CA MET A 41 -3.66 -0.11 3.34
C MET A 41 -5.12 -0.52 3.31
N THR A 42 -5.98 0.44 3.03
CA THR A 42 -7.37 0.18 2.69
C THR A 42 -7.68 0.74 1.31
N TYR A 43 -8.50 0.00 0.56
CA TYR A 43 -9.04 0.44 -0.72
C TYR A 43 -10.56 0.41 -0.64
N THR A 44 -11.21 1.40 -1.22
CA THR A 44 -12.64 1.30 -1.46
C THR A 44 -12.91 0.36 -2.64
N LYS A 45 -14.12 -0.18 -2.70
CA LYS A 45 -14.54 -1.06 -3.80
C LYS A 45 -14.28 -0.41 -5.15
N GLY A 46 -13.65 -1.14 -6.05
CA GLY A 46 -13.38 -0.70 -7.41
C GLY A 46 -12.10 0.13 -7.58
N THR A 47 -11.48 0.55 -6.48
CA THR A 47 -10.23 1.31 -6.54
C THR A 47 -9.08 0.41 -6.93
N ALA A 48 -8.16 0.94 -7.72
CA ALA A 48 -6.96 0.24 -8.14
C ALA A 48 -5.73 1.12 -7.97
N SER A 49 -4.58 0.49 -7.72
CA SER A 49 -3.29 1.15 -7.89
C SER A 49 -3.03 1.38 -9.39
N PRO A 50 -2.11 2.28 -9.76
CA PRO A 50 -1.68 2.35 -11.15
C PRO A 50 -0.97 1.04 -11.56
N LEU A 51 -0.93 0.74 -12.84
CA LEU A 51 -0.06 -0.31 -13.35
C LEU A 51 1.36 0.24 -13.32
N HIS A 52 2.22 -0.36 -12.52
CA HIS A 52 3.54 0.19 -12.23
C HIS A 52 4.54 -0.90 -11.84
N TYR A 53 5.80 -0.51 -11.70
CA TYR A 53 6.84 -1.35 -11.12
C TYR A 53 7.83 -0.49 -10.33
N HIS A 54 8.58 -1.13 -9.44
CA HIS A 54 9.67 -0.52 -8.67
C HIS A 54 11.00 -1.15 -9.06
N GLU A 55 12.03 -0.35 -9.25
CA GLU A 55 13.34 -0.85 -9.71
C GLU A 55 14.11 -1.61 -8.64
N VAL A 56 14.00 -1.19 -7.38
CA VAL A 56 14.94 -1.60 -6.35
C VAL A 56 14.30 -2.45 -5.25
N CYS A 57 13.08 -2.11 -4.85
CA CYS A 57 12.48 -2.78 -3.69
C CYS A 57 11.66 -4.00 -4.10
N GLU A 58 11.66 -4.96 -3.19
CA GLU A 58 10.73 -6.08 -3.20
C GLU A 58 9.67 -5.82 -2.17
N HIS A 59 8.45 -6.25 -2.39
CA HIS A 59 7.40 -6.08 -1.41
C HIS A 59 6.41 -7.22 -1.41
N PHE A 60 5.70 -7.38 -0.30
CA PHE A 60 4.58 -8.30 -0.23
C PHE A 60 3.38 -7.63 0.40
N TYR A 61 2.22 -8.15 0.05
CA TYR A 61 0.93 -7.80 0.65
C TYR A 61 0.33 -9.05 1.28
N PHE A 62 -0.17 -8.92 2.49
CA PHE A 62 -0.95 -9.96 3.13
C PHE A 62 -2.38 -9.49 3.26
N ILE A 63 -3.31 -10.15 2.58
CA ILE A 63 -4.72 -9.75 2.55
C ILE A 63 -5.38 -10.16 3.85
N MET A 64 -5.93 -9.18 4.57
CA MET A 64 -6.61 -9.39 5.85
C MET A 64 -8.13 -9.43 5.67
N GLU A 65 -8.68 -8.54 4.84
CA GLU A 65 -10.12 -8.48 4.56
C GLU A 65 -10.36 -8.07 3.12
N GLY A 66 -11.44 -8.61 2.54
CA GLY A 66 -11.87 -8.25 1.20
C GLY A 66 -11.25 -9.11 0.11
N ASN A 67 -11.75 -8.92 -1.12
CA ASN A 67 -11.32 -9.63 -2.31
C ASN A 67 -10.76 -8.64 -3.32
N ALA A 68 -9.73 -9.07 -4.03
CA ALA A 68 -9.03 -8.24 -5.01
C ALA A 68 -8.57 -9.06 -6.21
N GLN A 69 -8.04 -8.36 -7.20
CA GLN A 69 -7.37 -8.94 -8.35
C GLN A 69 -5.97 -8.36 -8.46
N VAL A 70 -5.00 -9.22 -8.72
CA VAL A 70 -3.63 -8.82 -9.07
C VAL A 70 -3.46 -8.96 -10.58
N GLU A 71 -3.10 -7.88 -11.24
CA GLU A 71 -2.79 -7.86 -12.66
C GLU A 71 -1.28 -7.79 -12.84
N THR A 72 -0.76 -8.69 -13.66
CA THR A 72 0.63 -8.71 -14.13
C THR A 72 0.63 -8.96 -15.63
N PRO A 73 1.78 -8.86 -16.34
CA PRO A 73 1.83 -9.21 -17.76
C PRO A 73 1.37 -10.64 -18.07
N GLU A 74 1.37 -11.52 -17.06
CA GLU A 74 0.94 -12.93 -17.21
C GLU A 74 -0.57 -13.12 -17.08
N GLY A 75 -1.30 -12.08 -16.69
CA GLY A 75 -2.75 -12.13 -16.55
C GLY A 75 -3.25 -11.57 -15.23
N ILE A 76 -4.51 -11.88 -14.93
CA ILE A 76 -5.21 -11.42 -13.73
C ILE A 76 -5.49 -12.62 -12.85
N GLN A 77 -5.14 -12.50 -11.56
CA GLN A 77 -5.38 -13.54 -10.57
C GLN A 77 -6.21 -13.01 -9.43
N PRO A 78 -7.24 -13.77 -8.97
CA PRO A 78 -8.01 -13.38 -7.79
C PRO A 78 -7.23 -13.66 -6.52
N VAL A 79 -7.38 -12.79 -5.52
CA VAL A 79 -6.81 -12.93 -4.19
C VAL A 79 -7.83 -12.57 -3.13
N GLY A 80 -7.68 -13.14 -1.95
CA GLY A 80 -8.60 -12.92 -0.83
C GLY A 80 -7.92 -13.12 0.52
N PRO A 81 -8.70 -13.09 1.61
CA PRO A 81 -8.16 -13.15 2.97
C PRO A 81 -7.26 -14.36 3.20
N GLY A 82 -6.14 -14.12 3.89
CA GLY A 82 -5.15 -15.16 4.17
C GLY A 82 -4.14 -15.41 3.06
N MET A 83 -4.26 -14.71 1.93
CA MET A 83 -3.33 -14.85 0.82
C MET A 83 -2.24 -13.78 0.88
N MET A 84 -1.03 -14.18 0.51
CA MET A 84 0.13 -13.31 0.39
C MET A 84 0.49 -13.13 -1.10
N ILE A 85 0.78 -11.89 -1.48
CA ILE A 85 1.24 -11.53 -2.81
C ILE A 85 2.67 -11.04 -2.67
N PHE A 86 3.62 -11.72 -3.29
CA PHE A 86 5.01 -11.26 -3.32
C PHE A 86 5.31 -10.65 -4.68
N ILE A 87 5.81 -9.42 -4.66
CA ILE A 87 6.17 -8.66 -5.86
C ILE A 87 7.68 -8.47 -5.86
N PRO A 88 8.43 -9.19 -6.70
CA PRO A 88 9.88 -8.95 -6.83
C PRO A 88 10.15 -7.60 -7.47
N ALA A 89 11.39 -7.13 -7.32
CA ALA A 89 11.83 -5.91 -7.99
C ALA A 89 11.58 -6.01 -9.50
N GLU A 90 11.20 -4.89 -10.10
CA GLU A 90 10.90 -4.75 -11.52
C GLU A 90 9.62 -5.44 -12.01
N GLN A 91 8.92 -6.17 -11.15
CA GLN A 91 7.65 -6.82 -11.54
C GLN A 91 6.55 -5.78 -11.76
N LYS A 92 6.03 -5.71 -12.96
CA LYS A 92 4.88 -4.87 -13.33
C LYS A 92 3.62 -5.44 -12.68
N HIS A 93 2.86 -4.57 -12.02
CA HIS A 93 1.68 -5.04 -11.29
C HIS A 93 0.66 -3.92 -11.04
N ARG A 94 -0.58 -4.36 -10.81
CA ARG A 94 -1.70 -3.53 -10.35
C ARG A 94 -2.55 -4.35 -9.40
N LEU A 95 -3.00 -3.73 -8.32
CA LEU A 95 -3.95 -4.33 -7.40
C LEU A 95 -5.28 -3.58 -7.50
N ARG A 96 -6.37 -4.32 -7.73
CA ARG A 96 -7.72 -3.77 -7.81
C ARG A 96 -8.61 -4.39 -6.75
N ALA A 97 -9.28 -3.57 -5.96
CA ALA A 97 -10.23 -4.03 -4.96
C ALA A 97 -11.57 -4.37 -5.62
N LEU A 98 -12.05 -5.60 -5.43
CA LEU A 98 -13.38 -6.02 -5.88
C LEU A 98 -14.44 -5.73 -4.81
N THR A 99 -14.06 -5.75 -3.56
CA THR A 99 -14.82 -5.34 -2.38
C THR A 99 -13.94 -4.40 -1.58
N PRO A 100 -14.44 -3.75 -0.52
CA PRO A 100 -13.56 -3.03 0.39
C PRO A 100 -12.41 -3.94 0.82
N LEU A 101 -11.19 -3.43 0.73
CA LEU A 101 -9.96 -4.21 0.90
C LEU A 101 -9.12 -3.66 2.04
N PHE A 102 -8.58 -4.56 2.85
CA PHE A 102 -7.63 -4.23 3.91
C PHE A 102 -6.48 -5.21 3.87
N TYR A 103 -5.25 -4.69 3.76
CA TYR A 103 -4.06 -5.53 3.73
C TYR A 103 -2.89 -4.90 4.45
N PHE A 104 -1.98 -5.76 4.91
CA PHE A 104 -0.68 -5.39 5.43
C PHE A 104 0.33 -5.41 4.30
N GLU A 105 1.20 -4.38 4.24
CA GLU A 105 2.27 -4.32 3.26
C GLU A 105 3.64 -4.20 3.93
N PHE A 106 4.64 -4.77 3.28
CA PHE A 106 6.03 -4.70 3.68
C PHE A 106 6.89 -4.48 2.44
N GLN A 107 7.85 -3.57 2.52
CA GLN A 107 8.81 -3.28 1.45
C GLN A 107 10.22 -3.25 2.02
N ALA A 108 11.18 -3.78 1.27
CA ALA A 108 12.60 -3.74 1.61
C ALA A 108 13.44 -3.68 0.33
N PRO A 109 14.45 -2.79 0.26
CA PRO A 109 14.69 -1.68 1.18
C PRO A 109 13.62 -0.59 1.06
N ASN A 110 13.62 0.38 1.98
CA ASN A 110 12.74 1.55 1.89
C ASN A 110 13.27 2.55 0.85
N ARG A 111 13.48 2.06 -0.35
CA ARG A 111 13.92 2.81 -1.53
C ARG A 111 13.16 2.28 -2.70
N PHE A 112 12.42 3.13 -3.35
CA PHE A 112 11.74 2.71 -4.55
C PHE A 112 11.82 3.83 -5.57
N LYS A 113 12.10 3.43 -6.78
CA LYS A 113 11.97 4.27 -7.95
C LYS A 113 10.82 3.69 -8.74
N THR A 114 9.68 4.39 -8.70
CA THR A 114 8.43 3.89 -9.25
C THR A 114 8.27 4.38 -10.68
N HIS A 115 7.94 3.44 -11.58
CA HIS A 115 7.61 3.72 -12.96
C HIS A 115 6.16 3.37 -13.23
N ILE A 116 5.39 4.36 -13.66
CA ILE A 116 3.97 4.16 -14.00
C ILE A 116 3.87 3.80 -15.48
N LEU A 117 3.14 2.72 -15.76
CA LEU A 117 2.83 2.27 -17.11
C LEU A 117 1.44 2.71 -17.54
N GLU A 118 0.46 2.62 -16.63
CA GLU A 118 -0.90 3.11 -16.82
C GLU A 118 -1.32 3.84 -15.54
N GLY A 119 -1.60 5.14 -15.68
CA GLY A 119 -1.92 6.01 -14.57
C GLY A 119 -1.22 7.35 -14.75
N THR A 120 -1.23 8.16 -13.70
CA THR A 120 -0.60 9.48 -13.68
C THR A 120 0.29 9.63 -12.45
N ASP A 121 1.12 10.67 -12.44
CA ASP A 121 1.95 10.98 -11.28
C ASP A 121 1.11 11.27 -10.02
N ASP A 122 -0.14 11.72 -10.18
CA ASP A 122 -1.05 11.92 -9.05
C ASP A 122 -1.38 10.62 -8.33
N ASP A 123 -1.30 9.47 -9.01
CA ASP A 123 -1.50 8.16 -8.37
C ASP A 123 -0.39 7.81 -7.37
N LEU A 124 0.72 8.51 -7.43
CA LEU A 124 1.84 8.35 -6.48
C LEU A 124 1.83 9.39 -5.38
N ARG A 125 0.92 10.36 -5.44
CA ARG A 125 0.86 11.45 -4.47
C ARG A 125 -0.08 11.09 -3.33
N TRP A 126 0.37 11.37 -2.11
CA TRP A 126 -0.37 11.09 -0.89
C TRP A 126 -0.55 12.37 -0.09
N ILE A 127 -1.74 12.54 0.47
CA ILE A 127 -2.10 13.68 1.31
C ILE A 127 -2.05 13.22 2.76
N ARG A 128 -1.18 13.82 3.55
CA ARG A 128 -1.02 13.48 4.96
C ARG A 128 -2.16 14.03 5.79
N ARG A 129 -2.79 13.16 6.58
CA ARG A 129 -3.71 13.51 7.65
C ARG A 129 -3.10 13.05 8.97
N GLU A 130 -3.17 13.89 10.00
CA GLU A 130 -2.68 13.51 11.31
C GLU A 130 -3.50 12.36 11.89
N GLY A 131 -2.91 11.57 12.78
CA GLY A 131 -3.54 10.41 13.37
C GLY A 131 -4.74 10.77 14.25
N GLY A 132 -5.49 9.76 14.63
CA GLY A 132 -6.70 9.89 15.43
C GLY A 132 -7.93 9.46 14.65
N SER A 133 -9.02 9.22 15.35
CA SER A 133 -10.26 8.74 14.75
C SER A 133 -11.09 9.83 14.08
N ASP A 134 -10.78 11.10 14.28
CA ASP A 134 -11.60 12.23 13.80
C ASP A 134 -11.72 12.25 12.27
N TRP A 135 -10.70 11.81 11.58
CA TRP A 135 -10.70 11.78 10.12
C TRP A 135 -11.74 10.81 9.54
N LEU A 136 -12.13 9.78 10.30
CA LEU A 136 -13.16 8.85 9.89
C LEU A 136 -14.54 9.49 9.87
N GLN A 137 -14.71 10.62 10.52
CA GLN A 137 -15.98 11.33 10.63
C GLN A 137 -16.18 12.35 9.51
N THR A 138 -15.13 12.59 8.76
CA THR A 138 -15.16 13.52 7.63
C THR A 138 -15.22 12.77 6.30
#